data_12f1b0dc305ae210ab2b81b056dbe030
#
_entry.id   12f1b0dc305ae210ab2b81b056dbe030
#
_cell.length_a   1.000
_cell.length_b   1.000
_cell.length_c   1.000
_cell.angle_alpha   90.00
_cell.angle_beta   90.00
_cell.angle_gamma   90.00
#
_symmetry.space_group_name_H-M   'P 1'
#
loop_
_entity.id
_entity.type
_entity.pdbx_description
1 polymer ?
#
loop_
_entity_poly.entity_id
_entity_poly.type
_entity_poly.pdbx_seq_one_letter_code
_entity_poly.pdbx_strand_id
1 'polypeptide(L)'
;MDYRVPGAVINGEIPAQPSGEKKKKEAVDQTLERDHWNNKLEYVLSVAGEIIGLGNVWRFPYLCYKNGGGAFFIPYLIFLFTCGIPVFFLETALGQYTSQGGVTSWRRLCPLFEGIGYASQVIVVLLNFYYIIVLAWALFYLFSSFTIDLPWGSCDHEWNTGNCVEFQKTNSSLNVTTENATSPVIEFWERRVLKISNGIEHMGGLRWELALCLLLAWIICYFCIWKGVKSTGKVVYFTATFPYLMLVVLLIRGVSLPGASQGILFYLYPDLTRLSDPQVWMDAGTQIFFSYAICLGCLTALGSYNKYHNNCYRDCIALCFLNSGTSFVAGFAIFSILGFMAQEQGVAISEVAESGPGLAFIAYPRAVVMLPFSPLWACFFFIMVVLLGLDSQATFFFSLIKYTPLTYNKKYVYPWWGDTVGWLLALSSMVCIPLWIIYKLSTIKGSLRERFHQLVCPDEDLPQKMCPGQQFPAPRTGLLMLTELDSHC
;
A
#
# COMPACT_ATOMS: atom_id res chain seq x y z
N MET A 1 89.74 8.67 5.83
CA MET A 1 90.05 9.59 4.72
C MET A 1 88.63 9.89 4.08
N ASP A 2 88.23 10.94 4.15
CA ASP A 2 88.18 12.32 4.18
C ASP A 2 86.71 12.82 4.34
N TYR A 3 86.61 13.66 5.27
CA TYR A 3 85.45 14.53 5.53
C TYR A 3 85.13 15.47 4.34
N ARG A 4 83.87 15.83 4.15
CA ARG A 4 83.43 17.20 3.89
C ARG A 4 81.95 17.40 4.13
N VAL A 5 81.65 18.14 5.19
CA VAL A 5 80.39 18.97 5.30
C VAL A 5 80.78 20.36 4.73
N PRO A 6 79.94 21.04 4.01
CA PRO A 6 79.26 22.20 4.63
C PRO A 6 77.90 22.58 4.11
N GLY A 7 77.15 23.27 4.91
CA GLY A 7 76.43 24.48 4.58
C GLY A 7 74.93 24.51 4.93
N ALA A 8 74.62 25.01 6.11
CA ALA A 8 73.32 25.38 6.55
C ALA A 8 72.74 26.52 5.69
N VAL A 9 71.51 26.39 5.24
CA VAL A 9 70.62 27.53 5.04
C VAL A 9 69.27 27.21 5.66
N ILE A 10 68.95 27.97 6.70
CA ILE A 10 67.68 28.00 7.43
C ILE A 10 66.67 28.76 6.55
N ASN A 11 65.63 28.08 6.12
CA ASN A 11 64.36 28.73 5.80
C ASN A 11 63.22 27.87 6.36
N GLY A 12 62.68 28.34 7.50
CA GLY A 12 61.57 27.74 8.16
C GLY A 12 60.28 28.00 7.41
N GLU A 13 59.78 27.02 6.75
CA GLU A 13 58.36 26.94 6.42
C GLU A 13 57.74 25.85 7.31
N ILE A 14 56.95 26.30 8.28
CA ILE A 14 56.12 25.48 9.10
C ILE A 14 55.01 24.94 8.18
N PRO A 15 54.85 23.61 8.02
CA PRO A 15 53.69 23.08 7.30
C PRO A 15 52.43 23.40 8.09
N ALA A 16 51.58 24.25 7.51
CA ALA A 16 50.25 24.53 8.04
C ALA A 16 49.48 23.21 8.25
N GLN A 17 49.13 22.90 9.48
CA GLN A 17 48.18 21.84 9.79
C GLN A 17 46.84 22.15 9.05
N PRO A 18 46.26 21.18 8.33
CA PRO A 18 44.94 21.37 7.75
C PRO A 18 43.94 21.58 8.89
N SER A 19 43.32 22.75 8.90
CA SER A 19 42.35 23.17 9.90
C SER A 19 41.25 22.10 10.06
N GLY A 20 40.92 21.77 11.31
CA GLY A 20 39.94 20.74 11.65
C GLY A 20 38.54 20.99 11.08
N GLU A 21 38.24 22.20 10.54
CA GLU A 21 37.04 22.55 9.81
C GLU A 21 36.95 21.92 8.42
N LYS A 22 38.05 21.80 7.66
CA LYS A 22 38.05 21.09 6.36
C LYS A 22 37.78 19.59 6.54
N LYS A 23 38.42 18.95 7.53
CA LYS A 23 38.11 17.55 7.84
C LYS A 23 36.69 17.32 8.34
N LYS A 24 36.11 18.28 9.06
CA LYS A 24 34.72 18.20 9.51
C LYS A 24 33.72 18.42 8.37
N LYS A 25 34.01 19.29 7.40
CA LYS A 25 33.22 19.47 6.18
C LYS A 25 33.31 18.25 5.24
N GLU A 26 34.51 17.72 5.01
CA GLU A 26 34.69 16.50 4.22
C GLU A 26 34.07 15.25 4.87
N ALA A 27 34.10 15.14 6.20
CA ALA A 27 33.43 14.07 6.94
C ALA A 27 31.89 14.22 6.96
N VAL A 28 31.36 15.47 6.92
CA VAL A 28 29.93 15.74 6.83
C VAL A 28 29.42 15.55 5.40
N ASP A 29 30.24 15.84 4.38
CA ASP A 29 29.86 15.66 2.98
C ASP A 29 29.88 14.16 2.57
N GLN A 30 30.77 13.35 3.15
CA GLN A 30 30.80 11.90 2.93
C GLN A 30 29.65 11.14 3.61
N THR A 31 28.94 11.74 4.58
CA THR A 31 27.78 11.11 5.26
C THR A 31 26.44 11.39 4.58
N LEU A 32 26.39 12.12 3.47
CA LEU A 32 25.16 12.56 2.82
C LEU A 32 24.90 11.96 1.43
N GLU A 33 25.77 11.12 0.90
CA GLU A 33 25.44 10.37 -0.33
C GLU A 33 24.42 9.29 0.00
N ARG A 34 23.17 9.51 -0.44
CA ARG A 34 22.10 8.53 -0.34
C ARG A 34 22.37 7.39 -1.31
N ASP A 35 22.22 6.15 -0.84
CA ASP A 35 22.26 4.97 -1.72
C ASP A 35 21.32 5.16 -2.91
N HIS A 36 21.72 4.70 -4.09
CA HIS A 36 20.90 4.72 -5.29
C HIS A 36 20.53 3.30 -5.73
N TRP A 37 19.43 3.16 -6.47
CA TRP A 37 19.08 1.91 -7.12
C TRP A 37 20.19 1.47 -8.06
N ASN A 38 20.56 0.19 -8.02
CA ASN A 38 21.59 -0.36 -8.91
C ASN A 38 21.10 -0.36 -10.36
N ASN A 39 19.83 -0.69 -10.58
CA ASN A 39 19.21 -0.77 -11.88
C ASN A 39 17.83 -0.10 -11.89
N LYS A 40 17.44 0.42 -13.05
CA LYS A 40 16.09 0.96 -13.27
C LYS A 40 14.99 -0.10 -13.03
N LEU A 41 15.27 -1.37 -13.35
CA LEU A 41 14.33 -2.46 -13.13
C LEU A 41 14.05 -2.71 -11.64
N GLU A 42 15.07 -2.60 -10.78
CA GLU A 42 14.88 -2.70 -9.31
C GLU A 42 13.93 -1.61 -8.80
N TYR A 43 14.10 -0.38 -9.28
CA TYR A 43 13.17 0.71 -8.94
C TYR A 43 11.74 0.41 -9.38
N VAL A 44 11.55 0.07 -10.67
CA VAL A 44 10.21 -0.18 -11.22
C VAL A 44 9.53 -1.35 -10.52
N LEU A 45 10.26 -2.45 -10.25
CA LEU A 45 9.70 -3.60 -9.54
C LEU A 45 9.41 -3.28 -8.07
N SER A 46 10.26 -2.49 -7.39
CA SER A 46 10.01 -2.10 -6.00
C SER A 46 8.78 -1.22 -5.85
N VAL A 47 8.60 -0.27 -6.76
CA VAL A 47 7.38 0.55 -6.78
C VAL A 47 6.17 -0.29 -7.20
N ALA A 48 6.32 -1.19 -8.19
CA ALA A 48 5.25 -2.09 -8.60
C ALA A 48 4.82 -3.02 -7.45
N GLY A 49 5.77 -3.60 -6.71
CA GLY A 49 5.48 -4.44 -5.54
C GLY A 49 4.76 -3.68 -4.43
N GLU A 50 5.11 -2.41 -4.22
CA GLU A 50 4.44 -1.54 -3.24
C GLU A 50 2.98 -1.25 -3.61
N ILE A 51 2.72 -0.88 -4.88
CA ILE A 51 1.39 -0.46 -5.32
C ILE A 51 0.49 -1.63 -5.73
N ILE A 52 1.07 -2.75 -6.23
CA ILE A 52 0.31 -3.92 -6.66
C ILE A 52 0.23 -4.91 -5.51
N GLY A 53 -0.81 -4.77 -4.74
CA GLY A 53 -1.02 -5.55 -3.54
C GLY A 53 -2.42 -6.11 -3.40
N LEU A 54 -2.83 -6.35 -2.17
CA LEU A 54 -4.17 -6.81 -1.82
C LEU A 54 -5.26 -5.84 -2.28
N GLY A 55 -4.93 -4.55 -2.43
CA GLY A 55 -5.82 -3.54 -2.97
C GLY A 55 -6.32 -3.83 -4.38
N ASN A 56 -5.49 -4.45 -5.21
CA ASN A 56 -5.80 -4.79 -6.60
C ASN A 56 -6.53 -6.13 -6.72
N VAL A 57 -6.04 -7.14 -6.00
CA VAL A 57 -6.52 -8.52 -6.13
C VAL A 57 -7.78 -8.77 -5.32
N TRP A 58 -7.94 -8.06 -4.22
CA TRP A 58 -9.05 -8.26 -3.29
C TRP A 58 -10.03 -7.08 -3.25
N ARG A 59 -9.53 -5.86 -2.94
CA ARG A 59 -10.40 -4.71 -2.67
C ARG A 59 -11.09 -4.18 -3.93
N PHE A 60 -10.39 -4.10 -5.05
CA PHE A 60 -10.95 -3.59 -6.30
C PHE A 60 -12.11 -4.46 -6.80
N PRO A 61 -11.99 -5.80 -6.94
CA PRO A 61 -13.12 -6.64 -7.34
C PRO A 61 -14.30 -6.57 -6.37
N TYR A 62 -14.01 -6.50 -5.07
CA TYR A 62 -15.06 -6.31 -4.06
C TYR A 62 -15.84 -5.02 -4.25
N LEU A 63 -15.14 -3.89 -4.52
CA LEU A 63 -15.82 -2.62 -4.76
C LEU A 63 -16.62 -2.63 -6.07
N CYS A 64 -16.11 -3.27 -7.12
CA CYS A 64 -16.90 -3.51 -8.34
C CYS A 64 -18.16 -4.31 -8.04
N TYR A 65 -18.05 -5.38 -7.25
CA TYR A 65 -19.19 -6.20 -6.84
C TYR A 65 -20.24 -5.40 -6.04
N LYS A 66 -19.78 -4.64 -5.05
CA LYS A 66 -20.65 -3.80 -4.19
C LYS A 66 -21.38 -2.72 -4.98
N ASN A 67 -20.73 -2.14 -5.98
CA ASN A 67 -21.19 -0.93 -6.67
C ASN A 67 -21.81 -1.19 -8.06
N GLY A 68 -22.27 -2.41 -8.35
CA GLY A 68 -23.02 -2.73 -9.56
C GLY A 68 -22.16 -3.00 -10.80
N GLY A 69 -21.02 -3.63 -10.63
CA GLY A 69 -20.18 -4.12 -11.73
C GLY A 69 -19.51 -2.99 -12.53
N GLY A 70 -19.73 -2.99 -13.86
CA GLY A 70 -19.04 -2.10 -14.79
C GLY A 70 -19.29 -0.60 -14.60
N ALA A 71 -20.36 -0.19 -13.90
CA ALA A 71 -20.60 1.21 -13.59
C ALA A 71 -19.49 1.82 -12.72
N PHE A 72 -18.88 1.03 -11.86
CA PHE A 72 -17.77 1.46 -11.00
C PHE A 72 -16.53 1.93 -11.77
N PHE A 73 -16.31 1.44 -13.00
CA PHE A 73 -15.16 1.87 -13.80
C PHE A 73 -15.20 3.35 -14.17
N ILE A 74 -16.39 3.94 -14.33
CA ILE A 74 -16.52 5.35 -14.74
C ILE A 74 -15.90 6.28 -13.69
N PRO A 75 -16.36 6.31 -12.42
CA PRO A 75 -15.74 7.14 -11.40
C PRO A 75 -14.29 6.71 -11.11
N TYR A 76 -13.97 5.42 -11.19
CA TYR A 76 -12.59 4.95 -11.00
C TYR A 76 -11.62 5.57 -12.02
N LEU A 77 -11.96 5.56 -13.31
CA LEU A 77 -11.12 6.16 -14.36
C LEU A 77 -11.03 7.68 -14.22
N ILE A 78 -12.13 8.35 -13.86
CA ILE A 78 -12.12 9.80 -13.62
C ILE A 78 -11.12 10.12 -12.49
N PHE A 79 -11.20 9.46 -11.34
CA PHE A 79 -10.26 9.68 -10.24
C PHE A 79 -8.82 9.24 -10.58
N LEU A 80 -8.64 8.21 -11.41
CA LEU A 80 -7.32 7.80 -11.89
C LEU A 80 -6.63 8.94 -12.63
N PHE A 81 -7.30 9.54 -13.62
CA PHE A 81 -6.69 10.57 -14.45
C PHE A 81 -6.62 11.94 -13.76
N THR A 82 -7.59 12.28 -12.93
CA THR A 82 -7.63 13.61 -12.28
C THR A 82 -6.81 13.68 -11.00
N CYS A 83 -6.71 12.59 -10.24
CA CYS A 83 -6.04 12.55 -8.94
C CYS A 83 -4.90 11.52 -8.92
N GLY A 84 -5.15 10.29 -9.32
CA GLY A 84 -4.23 9.17 -9.17
C GLY A 84 -2.87 9.43 -9.83
N ILE A 85 -2.86 9.58 -11.14
CA ILE A 85 -1.63 9.82 -11.91
C ILE A 85 -0.92 11.12 -11.49
N PRO A 86 -1.61 12.29 -11.35
CA PRO A 86 -0.95 13.52 -10.95
C PRO A 86 -0.30 13.46 -9.58
N VAL A 87 -0.98 12.92 -8.57
CA VAL A 87 -0.44 12.87 -7.20
C VAL A 87 0.66 11.83 -7.08
N PHE A 88 0.52 10.67 -7.74
CA PHE A 88 1.57 9.66 -7.83
C PHE A 88 2.86 10.23 -8.43
N PHE A 89 2.73 10.99 -9.53
CA PHE A 89 3.85 11.69 -10.15
C PHE A 89 4.45 12.74 -9.21
N LEU A 90 3.61 13.55 -8.54
CA LEU A 90 4.06 14.58 -7.60
C LEU A 90 4.93 13.98 -6.48
N GLU A 91 4.48 12.92 -5.83
CA GLU A 91 5.22 12.30 -4.73
C GLU A 91 6.54 11.67 -5.20
N THR A 92 6.51 10.97 -6.33
CA THR A 92 7.73 10.38 -6.91
C THR A 92 8.73 11.46 -7.33
N ALA A 93 8.25 12.53 -7.97
CA ALA A 93 9.08 13.66 -8.39
C ALA A 93 9.66 14.41 -7.18
N LEU A 94 8.87 14.61 -6.12
CA LEU A 94 9.32 15.22 -4.87
C LEU A 94 10.48 14.43 -4.25
N GLY A 95 10.35 13.11 -4.17
CA GLY A 95 11.41 12.23 -3.67
C GLY A 95 12.67 12.30 -4.52
N GLN A 96 12.54 12.21 -5.84
CA GLN A 96 13.66 12.27 -6.77
C GLN A 96 14.36 13.65 -6.76
N TYR A 97 13.60 14.73 -6.68
CA TYR A 97 14.12 16.10 -6.66
C TYR A 97 14.90 16.40 -5.37
N THR A 98 14.36 16.02 -4.22
CA THR A 98 14.95 16.33 -2.92
C THR A 98 15.99 15.30 -2.48
N SER A 99 16.01 14.10 -3.08
CA SER A 99 16.78 12.92 -2.63
C SER A 99 16.58 12.62 -1.15
N GLN A 100 15.36 12.86 -0.63
CA GLN A 100 15.00 12.71 0.78
C GLN A 100 13.70 11.91 0.96
N GLY A 101 13.50 11.35 2.16
CA GLY A 101 12.26 10.71 2.56
C GLY A 101 11.13 11.70 2.83
N GLY A 102 9.89 11.19 3.04
CA GLY A 102 8.67 11.99 3.11
C GLY A 102 8.71 13.19 4.08
N VAL A 103 9.26 13.04 5.28
CA VAL A 103 9.34 14.15 6.27
C VAL A 103 10.42 15.16 5.88
N THR A 104 11.62 14.67 5.56
CA THR A 104 12.78 15.53 5.28
C THR A 104 12.67 16.26 3.93
N SER A 105 11.95 15.71 2.96
CA SER A 105 11.68 16.38 1.69
C SER A 105 10.82 17.63 1.87
N TRP A 106 9.77 17.54 2.69
CA TRP A 106 8.96 18.72 3.03
C TRP A 106 9.74 19.76 3.85
N ARG A 107 10.62 19.32 4.76
CA ARG A 107 11.50 20.24 5.50
C ARG A 107 12.40 21.06 4.58
N ARG A 108 12.94 20.45 3.51
CA ARG A 108 13.79 21.14 2.54
C ARG A 108 13.01 22.01 1.57
N LEU A 109 11.83 21.59 1.15
CA LEU A 109 11.03 22.31 0.16
C LEU A 109 10.23 23.45 0.82
N CYS A 110 9.56 23.15 1.92
CA CYS A 110 8.74 24.11 2.65
C CYS A 110 8.62 23.68 4.12
N PRO A 111 9.48 24.19 5.01
CA PRO A 111 9.52 23.83 6.43
C PRO A 111 8.19 24.02 7.16
N LEU A 112 7.34 24.96 6.69
CA LEU A 112 6.02 25.19 7.24
C LEU A 112 5.11 23.96 7.13
N PHE A 113 5.20 23.24 6.01
CA PHE A 113 4.39 22.06 5.69
C PHE A 113 5.08 20.73 6.01
N GLU A 114 6.18 20.72 6.74
CA GLU A 114 6.84 19.49 7.21
C GLU A 114 5.88 18.57 7.99
N GLY A 115 4.82 19.14 8.59
CA GLY A 115 3.73 18.41 9.25
C GLY A 115 3.01 17.40 8.35
N ILE A 116 3.00 17.57 7.02
CA ILE A 116 2.45 16.59 6.06
C ILE A 116 3.24 15.28 6.14
N GLY A 117 4.58 15.36 6.24
CA GLY A 117 5.41 14.16 6.40
C GLY A 117 5.12 13.42 7.70
N TYR A 118 4.90 14.12 8.82
CA TYR A 118 4.50 13.48 10.08
C TYR A 118 3.10 12.89 10.02
N ALA A 119 2.14 13.57 9.38
CA ALA A 119 0.80 13.04 9.15
C ALA A 119 0.84 11.73 8.38
N SER A 120 1.64 11.65 7.30
CA SER A 120 1.86 10.43 6.53
C SER A 120 2.42 9.30 7.40
N GLN A 121 3.37 9.57 8.32
CA GLN A 121 3.90 8.55 9.22
C GLN A 121 2.84 8.02 10.21
N VAL A 122 1.97 8.89 10.74
CA VAL A 122 0.87 8.46 11.61
C VAL A 122 -0.08 7.53 10.85
N ILE A 123 -0.42 7.87 9.60
CA ILE A 123 -1.26 7.05 8.73
C ILE A 123 -0.63 5.67 8.51
N VAL A 124 0.66 5.63 8.17
CA VAL A 124 1.40 4.37 7.94
C VAL A 124 1.39 3.49 9.20
N VAL A 125 1.58 4.07 10.38
CA VAL A 125 1.53 3.32 11.65
C VAL A 125 0.14 2.69 11.87
N LEU A 126 -0.93 3.49 11.73
CA LEU A 126 -2.30 2.99 11.90
C LEU A 126 -2.64 1.90 10.88
N LEU A 127 -2.16 2.07 9.65
CA LEU A 127 -2.35 1.09 8.59
C LEU A 127 -1.66 -0.23 8.90
N ASN A 128 -0.42 -0.20 9.36
CA ASN A 128 0.34 -1.40 9.67
C ASN A 128 -0.38 -2.29 10.71
N PHE A 129 -1.08 -1.71 11.68
CA PHE A 129 -1.88 -2.49 12.63
C PHE A 129 -3.00 -3.29 11.96
N TYR A 130 -3.66 -2.71 10.96
CA TYR A 130 -4.75 -3.37 10.25
C TYR A 130 -4.22 -4.37 9.21
N TYR A 131 -3.27 -3.94 8.40
CA TYR A 131 -2.83 -4.70 7.22
C TYR A 131 -2.10 -5.99 7.58
N ILE A 132 -1.29 -5.99 8.64
CA ILE A 132 -0.56 -7.18 9.09
C ILE A 132 -1.49 -8.31 9.55
N ILE A 133 -2.72 -8.01 9.98
CA ILE A 133 -3.71 -9.01 10.36
C ILE A 133 -4.14 -9.83 9.15
N VAL A 134 -4.27 -9.20 7.97
CA VAL A 134 -4.61 -9.91 6.73
C VAL A 134 -3.51 -10.91 6.35
N LEU A 135 -2.24 -10.53 6.57
CA LEU A 135 -1.12 -11.45 6.39
C LEU A 135 -1.17 -12.62 7.38
N ALA A 136 -1.52 -12.35 8.63
CA ALA A 136 -1.68 -13.40 9.63
C ALA A 136 -2.78 -14.40 9.25
N TRP A 137 -3.90 -13.93 8.69
CA TRP A 137 -4.94 -14.80 8.14
C TRP A 137 -4.45 -15.62 6.96
N ALA A 138 -3.72 -15.00 6.03
CA ALA A 138 -3.14 -15.70 4.88
C ALA A 138 -2.14 -16.79 5.32
N LEU A 139 -1.30 -16.51 6.32
CA LEU A 139 -0.40 -17.51 6.91
C LEU A 139 -1.18 -18.65 7.59
N PHE A 140 -2.25 -18.33 8.32
CA PHE A 140 -3.10 -19.35 8.93
C PHE A 140 -3.71 -20.31 7.88
N TYR A 141 -4.24 -19.75 6.79
CA TYR A 141 -4.73 -20.54 5.66
C TYR A 141 -3.61 -21.33 4.98
N LEU A 142 -2.43 -20.75 4.83
CA LEU A 142 -1.27 -21.44 4.27
C LEU A 142 -0.90 -22.68 5.10
N PHE A 143 -0.81 -22.55 6.43
CA PHE A 143 -0.55 -23.69 7.31
C PHE A 143 -1.68 -24.71 7.27
N SER A 144 -2.92 -24.26 7.17
CA SER A 144 -4.08 -25.16 7.01
C SER A 144 -4.13 -25.85 5.64
N SER A 145 -3.37 -25.38 4.65
CA SER A 145 -3.28 -25.99 3.32
C SER A 145 -2.34 -27.20 3.25
N PHE A 146 -1.49 -27.42 4.28
CA PHE A 146 -0.57 -28.57 4.35
C PHE A 146 -1.27 -29.87 4.78
N THR A 147 -2.49 -30.08 4.33
CA THR A 147 -3.30 -31.29 4.57
C THR A 147 -3.69 -31.93 3.24
N ILE A 148 -3.99 -33.23 3.25
CA ILE A 148 -4.41 -33.95 2.04
C ILE A 148 -5.79 -33.44 1.60
N ASP A 149 -6.71 -33.28 2.55
CA ASP A 149 -8.04 -32.72 2.34
C ASP A 149 -8.09 -31.30 2.92
N LEU A 150 -8.51 -30.34 2.11
CA LEU A 150 -8.58 -28.96 2.55
C LEU A 150 -9.69 -28.76 3.59
N PRO A 151 -9.40 -28.14 4.76
CA PRO A 151 -10.37 -28.05 5.86
C PRO A 151 -11.65 -27.27 5.54
N TRP A 152 -11.62 -26.43 4.52
CA TRP A 152 -12.78 -25.66 4.04
C TRP A 152 -13.52 -26.32 2.87
N GLY A 153 -13.13 -27.57 2.50
CA GLY A 153 -13.71 -28.30 1.38
C GLY A 153 -14.90 -29.16 1.75
N SER A 154 -15.04 -29.58 3.01
CA SER A 154 -16.08 -30.49 3.49
C SER A 154 -16.81 -29.95 4.72
N CYS A 155 -17.97 -30.54 5.02
CA CYS A 155 -18.78 -30.25 6.19
C CYS A 155 -18.54 -31.19 7.38
N ASP A 156 -17.47 -31.98 7.36
CA ASP A 156 -17.23 -33.05 8.34
C ASP A 156 -16.37 -32.60 9.54
N HIS A 157 -16.32 -31.30 9.84
CA HIS A 157 -15.48 -30.77 10.89
C HIS A 157 -16.28 -30.23 12.08
N GLU A 158 -15.65 -30.13 13.25
CA GLU A 158 -16.26 -29.68 14.51
C GLU A 158 -16.83 -28.25 14.46
N TRP A 159 -16.31 -27.39 13.59
CA TRP A 159 -16.80 -26.02 13.41
C TRP A 159 -18.00 -25.93 12.47
N ASN A 160 -18.34 -27.00 11.75
CA ASN A 160 -19.48 -27.02 10.85
C ASN A 160 -20.80 -27.17 11.62
N THR A 161 -21.85 -26.57 11.06
CA THR A 161 -23.22 -26.65 11.60
C THR A 161 -24.03 -27.68 10.82
N GLY A 162 -25.18 -28.06 11.39
CA GLY A 162 -26.15 -28.88 10.65
C GLY A 162 -26.71 -28.23 9.39
N ASN A 163 -26.49 -26.94 9.18
CA ASN A 163 -26.87 -26.18 7.99
C ASN A 163 -25.78 -26.14 6.91
N CYS A 164 -24.61 -26.76 7.17
CA CYS A 164 -23.54 -26.86 6.19
C CYS A 164 -23.94 -27.77 5.04
N VAL A 165 -23.80 -27.29 3.79
CA VAL A 165 -24.12 -28.03 2.58
C VAL A 165 -22.96 -28.03 1.59
N GLU A 166 -22.53 -29.22 1.18
CA GLU A 166 -21.56 -29.42 0.11
C GLU A 166 -22.28 -29.43 -1.23
N PHE A 167 -22.37 -28.30 -1.90
CA PHE A 167 -23.14 -28.14 -3.15
C PHE A 167 -22.68 -29.06 -4.30
N GLN A 168 -21.45 -29.60 -4.28
CA GLN A 168 -20.95 -30.51 -5.31
C GLN A 168 -21.43 -31.97 -5.17
N LYS A 169 -21.79 -32.41 -3.98
CA LYS A 169 -22.23 -33.78 -3.73
C LYS A 169 -23.75 -33.97 -3.86
N THR A 170 -24.49 -32.87 -3.91
CA THR A 170 -25.95 -32.95 -3.96
C THR A 170 -26.41 -33.14 -5.41
N ASN A 171 -26.35 -34.37 -5.94
CA ASN A 171 -27.06 -34.73 -7.14
C ASN A 171 -28.56 -34.51 -6.91
N SER A 172 -29.10 -33.48 -7.53
CA SER A 172 -30.49 -33.26 -8.07
C SER A 172 -31.71 -33.86 -7.39
N SER A 173 -31.67 -34.51 -6.22
CA SER A 173 -32.81 -35.24 -5.68
C SER A 173 -33.33 -34.77 -4.31
N LEU A 174 -32.71 -33.82 -3.67
CA LEU A 174 -33.23 -33.23 -2.45
C LEU A 174 -33.52 -31.73 -2.71
N ASN A 175 -34.80 -31.41 -2.87
CA ASN A 175 -35.35 -30.09 -2.69
C ASN A 175 -35.10 -29.63 -1.24
N VAL A 176 -33.86 -29.34 -0.90
CA VAL A 176 -33.54 -28.71 0.37
C VAL A 176 -33.72 -27.20 0.13
N THR A 177 -34.95 -26.72 0.24
CA THR A 177 -35.29 -25.34 0.50
C THR A 177 -34.78 -24.99 1.89
N THR A 178 -33.48 -24.86 2.07
CA THR A 178 -32.91 -24.36 3.30
C THR A 178 -32.60 -22.89 3.11
N GLU A 179 -33.51 -22.02 3.56
CA GLU A 179 -33.34 -20.56 3.63
C GLU A 179 -32.08 -20.17 4.43
N ASN A 180 -31.38 -21.11 5.07
CA ASN A 180 -30.20 -20.90 5.91
C ASN A 180 -29.04 -21.85 5.56
N ALA A 181 -28.95 -22.39 4.35
CA ALA A 181 -27.83 -23.25 3.94
C ALA A 181 -26.53 -22.42 3.83
N THR A 182 -25.46 -22.90 4.47
CA THR A 182 -24.14 -22.26 4.46
C THR A 182 -23.10 -23.15 3.77
N SER A 183 -22.14 -22.52 3.07
CA SER A 183 -21.02 -23.24 2.46
C SER A 183 -19.95 -23.58 3.50
N PRO A 184 -19.25 -24.73 3.38
CA PRO A 184 -18.14 -25.08 4.29
C PRO A 184 -17.02 -24.04 4.32
N VAL A 185 -16.79 -23.34 3.21
CA VAL A 185 -15.79 -22.25 3.13
C VAL A 185 -16.19 -21.07 4.01
N ILE A 186 -17.47 -20.68 4.02
CA ILE A 186 -17.99 -19.56 4.85
C ILE A 186 -17.89 -19.97 6.33
N GLU A 187 -18.32 -21.17 6.69
CA GLU A 187 -18.24 -21.65 8.08
C GLU A 187 -16.81 -21.77 8.58
N PHE A 188 -15.86 -22.22 7.73
CA PHE A 188 -14.45 -22.22 8.07
C PHE A 188 -13.96 -20.81 8.36
N TRP A 189 -14.28 -19.84 7.51
CA TRP A 189 -13.89 -18.43 7.69
C TRP A 189 -14.46 -17.84 8.99
N GLU A 190 -15.76 -17.94 9.19
CA GLU A 190 -16.43 -17.27 10.29
C GLU A 190 -16.21 -17.97 11.63
N ARG A 191 -16.24 -19.30 11.65
CA ARG A 191 -16.25 -20.09 12.87
C ARG A 191 -14.88 -20.65 13.26
N ARG A 192 -14.04 -21.03 12.30
CA ARG A 192 -12.72 -21.58 12.58
C ARG A 192 -11.63 -20.51 12.57
N VAL A 193 -11.60 -19.63 11.57
CA VAL A 193 -10.58 -18.60 11.45
C VAL A 193 -10.88 -17.42 12.35
N LEU A 194 -12.00 -16.74 12.17
CA LEU A 194 -12.33 -15.54 12.91
C LEU A 194 -12.95 -15.82 14.30
N LYS A 195 -13.77 -16.86 14.45
CA LYS A 195 -14.65 -17.07 15.60
C LYS A 195 -15.43 -15.80 15.94
N ILE A 196 -16.19 -15.33 14.97
CA ILE A 196 -16.90 -14.06 15.05
C ILE A 196 -17.84 -14.08 16.26
N SER A 197 -17.75 -13.03 17.09
CA SER A 197 -18.67 -12.77 18.18
C SER A 197 -19.93 -12.05 17.70
N ASN A 198 -20.95 -11.99 18.53
CA ASN A 198 -22.22 -11.32 18.20
C ASN A 198 -22.08 -9.77 18.11
N GLY A 199 -20.94 -9.21 18.46
CA GLY A 199 -20.66 -7.79 18.36
C GLY A 199 -19.37 -7.41 19.06
N ILE A 200 -18.90 -6.18 18.84
CA ILE A 200 -17.66 -5.65 19.41
C ILE A 200 -17.73 -5.53 20.95
N GLU A 201 -18.95 -5.55 21.52
CA GLU A 201 -19.19 -5.54 22.96
C GLU A 201 -18.84 -6.88 23.62
N HIS A 202 -18.81 -7.96 22.84
CA HIS A 202 -18.45 -9.29 23.29
C HIS A 202 -17.04 -9.61 22.85
N MET A 203 -16.05 -9.23 23.65
CA MET A 203 -14.66 -9.60 23.39
C MET A 203 -14.51 -11.12 23.50
N GLY A 204 -14.14 -11.77 22.41
CA GLY A 204 -13.77 -13.18 22.39
C GLY A 204 -12.46 -13.44 23.11
N GLY A 205 -12.05 -14.71 23.19
CA GLY A 205 -10.75 -15.10 23.75
C GLY A 205 -9.60 -14.88 22.79
N LEU A 206 -8.37 -14.80 23.31
CA LEU A 206 -7.15 -14.71 22.52
C LEU A 206 -6.97 -15.99 21.67
N ARG A 207 -6.76 -15.80 20.36
CA ARG A 207 -6.47 -16.88 19.40
C ARG A 207 -4.97 -17.06 19.25
N TRP A 208 -4.40 -18.03 19.99
CA TRP A 208 -2.95 -18.29 19.98
C TRP A 208 -2.40 -18.61 18.59
N GLU A 209 -3.17 -19.37 17.78
CA GLU A 209 -2.78 -19.72 16.41
C GLU A 209 -2.61 -18.47 15.54
N LEU A 210 -3.58 -17.54 15.59
CA LEU A 210 -3.49 -16.27 14.86
C LEU A 210 -2.42 -15.33 15.45
N ALA A 211 -2.22 -15.35 16.78
CA ALA A 211 -1.16 -14.57 17.41
C ALA A 211 0.23 -15.04 16.96
N LEU A 212 0.44 -16.35 16.85
CA LEU A 212 1.70 -16.91 16.32
C LEU A 212 1.88 -16.58 14.83
N CYS A 213 0.83 -16.66 14.02
CA CYS A 213 0.87 -16.22 12.62
C CYS A 213 1.19 -14.74 12.49
N LEU A 214 0.63 -13.90 13.38
CA LEU A 214 0.92 -12.47 13.42
C LEU A 214 2.38 -12.20 13.78
N LEU A 215 2.91 -12.89 14.78
CA LEU A 215 4.33 -12.81 15.16
C LEU A 215 5.22 -13.22 13.99
N LEU A 216 4.88 -14.33 13.32
CA LEU A 216 5.63 -14.80 12.15
C LEU A 216 5.59 -13.77 11.01
N ALA A 217 4.43 -13.16 10.74
CA ALA A 217 4.30 -12.09 9.75
C ALA A 217 5.25 -10.93 10.04
N TRP A 218 5.33 -10.47 11.30
CA TRP A 218 6.28 -9.42 11.70
C TRP A 218 7.74 -9.83 11.53
N ILE A 219 8.08 -11.08 11.86
CA ILE A 219 9.44 -11.61 11.67
C ILE A 219 9.81 -11.62 10.19
N ILE A 220 8.92 -12.08 9.31
CA ILE A 220 9.15 -12.10 7.86
C ILE A 220 9.34 -10.66 7.35
N CYS A 221 8.46 -9.72 7.71
CA CYS A 221 8.58 -8.31 7.35
C CYS A 221 9.93 -7.72 7.78
N TYR A 222 10.36 -7.99 9.02
CA TYR A 222 11.64 -7.53 9.52
C TYR A 222 12.80 -8.00 8.65
N PHE A 223 12.85 -9.28 8.29
CA PHE A 223 13.94 -9.80 7.45
C PHE A 223 13.89 -9.28 6.00
N CYS A 224 12.72 -8.97 5.47
CA CYS A 224 12.60 -8.36 4.13
C CYS A 224 13.28 -6.98 4.06
N ILE A 225 13.20 -6.18 5.14
CA ILE A 225 13.72 -4.81 5.18
C ILE A 225 15.07 -4.67 5.92
N TRP A 226 15.59 -5.72 6.51
CA TRP A 226 16.77 -5.75 7.39
C TRP A 226 18.00 -5.00 6.84
N LYS A 227 18.27 -5.12 5.55
CA LYS A 227 19.44 -4.50 4.89
C LYS A 227 19.07 -3.28 4.04
N GLY A 228 17.88 -2.69 4.24
CA GLY A 228 17.41 -1.55 3.46
C GLY A 228 17.22 -1.87 1.98
N VAL A 229 17.36 -0.86 1.13
CA VAL A 229 17.08 -0.90 -0.32
C VAL A 229 17.79 -2.03 -1.06
N LYS A 230 19.02 -2.35 -0.68
CA LYS A 230 19.84 -3.42 -1.30
C LYS A 230 19.27 -4.83 -1.06
N SER A 231 18.57 -5.05 0.05
CA SER A 231 17.88 -6.32 0.33
C SER A 231 16.55 -6.37 -0.38
N THR A 232 15.77 -5.30 -0.25
CA THR A 232 14.45 -5.17 -0.85
C THR A 232 14.52 -5.37 -2.36
N GLY A 233 15.46 -4.72 -3.06
CA GLY A 233 15.64 -4.83 -4.50
C GLY A 233 15.87 -6.26 -5.02
N LYS A 234 16.47 -7.16 -4.23
CA LYS A 234 16.68 -8.57 -4.61
C LYS A 234 15.43 -9.43 -4.36
N VAL A 235 14.75 -9.19 -3.24
CA VAL A 235 13.54 -9.94 -2.85
C VAL A 235 12.40 -9.63 -3.82
N VAL A 236 12.29 -8.37 -4.24
CA VAL A 236 11.23 -7.87 -5.14
C VAL A 236 11.17 -8.61 -6.48
N TYR A 237 12.30 -9.13 -7.02
CA TYR A 237 12.23 -9.94 -8.24
C TYR A 237 11.31 -11.16 -8.09
N PHE A 238 11.28 -11.77 -6.93
CA PHE A 238 10.39 -12.90 -6.67
C PHE A 238 9.01 -12.45 -6.19
N THR A 239 8.96 -11.55 -5.21
CA THR A 239 7.70 -11.12 -4.59
C THR A 239 6.78 -10.39 -5.55
N ALA A 240 7.32 -9.59 -6.48
CA ALA A 240 6.52 -8.89 -7.47
C ALA A 240 6.12 -9.76 -8.69
N THR A 241 6.90 -10.80 -9.07
CA THR A 241 6.60 -11.60 -10.28
C THR A 241 5.73 -12.82 -10.02
N PHE A 242 5.92 -13.49 -8.88
CA PHE A 242 5.15 -14.69 -8.52
C PHE A 242 3.63 -14.47 -8.48
N PRO A 243 3.12 -13.35 -7.92
CA PRO A 243 1.69 -13.06 -7.93
C PRO A 243 1.06 -12.99 -9.32
N TYR A 244 1.78 -12.46 -10.31
CA TYR A 244 1.27 -12.42 -11.68
C TYR A 244 1.12 -13.80 -12.29
N LEU A 245 2.09 -14.69 -12.05
CA LEU A 245 1.99 -16.08 -12.49
C LEU A 245 0.74 -16.75 -11.91
N MET A 246 0.51 -16.59 -10.62
CA MET A 246 -0.66 -17.15 -9.94
C MET A 246 -1.97 -16.54 -10.41
N LEU A 247 -2.00 -15.22 -10.63
CA LEU A 247 -3.18 -14.53 -11.14
C LEU A 247 -3.57 -15.04 -12.54
N VAL A 248 -2.59 -15.30 -13.42
CA VAL A 248 -2.82 -15.87 -14.76
C VAL A 248 -3.39 -17.29 -14.65
N VAL A 249 -2.86 -18.12 -13.76
CA VAL A 249 -3.37 -19.48 -13.53
C VAL A 249 -4.81 -19.44 -13.03
N LEU A 250 -5.10 -18.59 -12.04
CA LEU A 250 -6.46 -18.43 -11.49
C LEU A 250 -7.43 -17.88 -12.55
N LEU A 251 -6.99 -16.95 -13.39
CA LEU A 251 -7.79 -16.44 -14.49
C LEU A 251 -8.14 -17.53 -15.52
N ILE A 252 -7.15 -18.29 -15.98
CA ILE A 252 -7.36 -19.37 -16.95
C ILE A 252 -8.34 -20.41 -16.37
N ARG A 253 -8.15 -20.76 -15.10
CA ARG A 253 -9.06 -21.71 -14.44
C ARG A 253 -10.44 -21.11 -14.23
N GLY A 254 -10.54 -19.87 -13.73
CA GLY A 254 -11.81 -19.18 -13.50
C GLY A 254 -12.67 -19.12 -14.77
N VAL A 255 -12.08 -18.70 -15.88
CA VAL A 255 -12.78 -18.56 -17.17
C VAL A 255 -13.22 -19.92 -17.72
N SER A 256 -12.52 -21.02 -17.41
CA SER A 256 -12.89 -22.37 -17.85
C SER A 256 -14.05 -23.01 -17.07
N LEU A 257 -14.50 -22.37 -15.97
CA LEU A 257 -15.59 -22.90 -15.16
C LEU A 257 -16.97 -22.65 -15.80
N PRO A 258 -17.95 -23.56 -15.63
CA PRO A 258 -19.30 -23.31 -16.08
C PRO A 258 -19.92 -22.13 -15.32
N GLY A 259 -20.66 -21.27 -16.02
CA GLY A 259 -21.21 -20.03 -15.41
C GLY A 259 -20.27 -18.82 -15.34
N ALA A 260 -18.99 -18.99 -15.66
CA ALA A 260 -18.02 -17.88 -15.67
C ALA A 260 -18.46 -16.71 -16.57
N SER A 261 -19.10 -16.99 -17.70
CA SER A 261 -19.60 -15.99 -18.63
C SER A 261 -20.62 -15.05 -18.00
N GLN A 262 -21.48 -15.52 -17.11
CA GLN A 262 -22.47 -14.70 -16.40
C GLN A 262 -21.77 -13.76 -15.41
N GLY A 263 -20.75 -14.25 -14.71
CA GLY A 263 -19.92 -13.43 -13.83
C GLY A 263 -19.16 -12.35 -14.57
N ILE A 264 -18.56 -12.66 -15.72
CA ILE A 264 -17.88 -11.69 -16.57
C ILE A 264 -18.86 -10.66 -17.13
N LEU A 265 -20.06 -11.09 -17.53
CA LEU A 265 -21.10 -10.18 -17.99
C LEU A 265 -21.50 -9.20 -16.87
N PHE A 266 -21.73 -9.67 -15.65
CA PHE A 266 -22.02 -8.82 -14.50
C PHE A 266 -20.87 -7.83 -14.22
N TYR A 267 -19.61 -8.25 -14.35
CA TYR A 267 -18.45 -7.41 -14.15
C TYR A 267 -18.32 -6.28 -15.18
N LEU A 268 -18.68 -6.55 -16.43
CA LEU A 268 -18.54 -5.58 -17.53
C LEU A 268 -19.79 -4.76 -17.77
N TYR A 269 -20.98 -5.31 -17.47
CA TYR A 269 -22.25 -4.63 -17.74
C TYR A 269 -22.48 -3.50 -16.72
N PRO A 270 -22.62 -2.24 -17.18
CA PRO A 270 -22.75 -1.11 -16.27
C PRO A 270 -24.20 -0.90 -15.83
N ASP A 271 -24.49 -0.98 -14.54
CA ASP A 271 -25.71 -0.46 -13.96
C ASP A 271 -25.56 1.06 -13.71
N LEU A 272 -25.90 1.85 -14.72
CA LEU A 272 -25.72 3.31 -14.68
C LEU A 272 -26.57 4.00 -13.59
N THR A 273 -27.59 3.33 -13.05
CA THR A 273 -28.42 3.89 -11.96
C THR A 273 -27.59 4.09 -10.69
N ARG A 274 -26.55 3.27 -10.49
CA ARG A 274 -25.62 3.36 -9.36
C ARG A 274 -24.77 4.62 -9.36
N LEU A 275 -24.57 5.26 -10.51
CA LEU A 275 -23.78 6.51 -10.59
C LEU A 275 -24.44 7.70 -9.87
N SER A 276 -25.74 7.63 -9.59
CA SER A 276 -26.45 8.63 -8.78
C SER A 276 -26.14 8.55 -7.30
N ASP A 277 -25.60 7.40 -6.83
CA ASP A 277 -25.20 7.21 -5.43
C ASP A 277 -23.81 7.81 -5.15
N PRO A 278 -23.69 8.83 -4.28
CA PRO A 278 -22.40 9.41 -3.91
C PRO A 278 -21.43 8.39 -3.33
N GLN A 279 -21.91 7.29 -2.75
CA GLN A 279 -21.06 6.25 -2.16
C GLN A 279 -20.16 5.58 -3.21
N VAL A 280 -20.67 5.39 -4.43
CA VAL A 280 -19.89 4.80 -5.54
C VAL A 280 -18.69 5.67 -5.90
N TRP A 281 -18.88 6.99 -5.92
CA TRP A 281 -17.79 7.95 -6.17
C TRP A 281 -16.76 7.97 -5.05
N MET A 282 -17.22 7.90 -3.81
CA MET A 282 -16.31 7.83 -2.65
C MET A 282 -15.50 6.52 -2.65
N ASP A 283 -16.16 5.40 -2.90
CA ASP A 283 -15.51 4.10 -2.98
C ASP A 283 -14.45 4.09 -4.11
N ALA A 284 -14.74 4.72 -5.26
CA ALA A 284 -13.79 4.84 -6.36
C ALA A 284 -12.59 5.74 -6.00
N GLY A 285 -12.84 6.90 -5.40
CA GLY A 285 -11.78 7.79 -4.92
C GLY A 285 -10.89 7.10 -3.90
N THR A 286 -11.48 6.50 -2.87
CA THR A 286 -10.72 5.76 -1.85
C THR A 286 -9.95 4.59 -2.43
N GLN A 287 -10.46 3.92 -3.47
CA GLN A 287 -9.75 2.85 -4.15
C GLN A 287 -8.49 3.34 -4.85
N ILE A 288 -8.55 4.50 -5.52
CA ILE A 288 -7.36 5.08 -6.16
C ILE A 288 -6.30 5.41 -5.10
N PHE A 289 -6.67 6.12 -4.04
CA PHE A 289 -5.71 6.46 -2.99
C PHE A 289 -5.11 5.23 -2.33
N PHE A 290 -5.91 4.21 -2.08
CA PHE A 290 -5.47 2.95 -1.50
C PHE A 290 -4.53 2.18 -2.43
N SER A 291 -4.94 1.91 -3.67
CA SER A 291 -4.20 1.07 -4.60
C SER A 291 -2.89 1.69 -5.09
N TYR A 292 -2.81 3.01 -5.10
CA TYR A 292 -1.62 3.74 -5.56
C TYR A 292 -0.68 4.16 -4.43
N ALA A 293 -0.97 3.78 -3.18
CA ALA A 293 -0.16 4.14 -2.02
C ALA A 293 0.08 5.66 -1.87
N ILE A 294 -0.88 6.48 -2.31
CA ILE A 294 -0.78 7.95 -2.32
C ILE A 294 -0.95 8.51 -0.90
N CYS A 295 -0.25 9.60 -0.59
CA CYS A 295 -0.26 10.32 0.69
C CYS A 295 0.40 9.58 1.86
N LEU A 296 1.19 8.54 1.60
CA LEU A 296 1.88 7.78 2.64
C LEU A 296 3.37 8.13 2.76
N GLY A 297 3.91 8.83 1.77
CA GLY A 297 5.32 9.15 1.70
C GLY A 297 6.22 7.97 1.29
N CYS A 298 5.68 6.78 1.03
CA CYS A 298 6.44 5.65 0.50
C CYS A 298 6.92 5.91 -0.92
N LEU A 299 6.10 6.48 -1.79
CA LEU A 299 6.47 6.87 -3.16
C LEU A 299 7.58 7.92 -3.16
N THR A 300 7.50 8.89 -2.25
CA THR A 300 8.56 9.88 -2.03
C THR A 300 9.84 9.21 -1.55
N ALA A 301 9.75 8.26 -0.63
CA ALA A 301 10.92 7.52 -0.14
C ALA A 301 11.55 6.66 -1.25
N LEU A 302 10.78 5.89 -2.02
CA LEU A 302 11.29 5.07 -3.12
C LEU A 302 11.85 5.93 -4.26
N GLY A 303 11.18 7.03 -4.60
CA GLY A 303 11.63 8.01 -5.60
C GLY A 303 12.95 8.68 -5.23
N SER A 304 13.21 8.87 -3.92
CA SER A 304 14.43 9.53 -3.43
C SER A 304 15.73 8.75 -3.66
N TYR A 305 15.65 7.46 -3.99
CA TYR A 305 16.79 6.63 -4.38
C TYR A 305 17.07 6.65 -5.88
N ASN A 306 16.25 7.37 -6.67
CA ASN A 306 16.49 7.58 -8.10
C ASN A 306 17.57 8.62 -8.32
N LYS A 307 18.30 8.48 -9.44
CA LYS A 307 19.20 9.53 -9.91
C LYS A 307 18.39 10.74 -10.39
N TYR A 308 18.89 11.95 -10.14
CA TYR A 308 18.21 13.20 -10.48
C TYR A 308 17.72 13.29 -11.94
N HIS A 309 18.51 12.77 -12.89
CA HIS A 309 18.19 12.81 -14.33
C HIS A 309 17.27 11.68 -14.82
N ASN A 310 16.74 10.84 -13.92
CA ASN A 310 15.82 9.79 -14.33
C ASN A 310 14.48 10.39 -14.82
N ASN A 311 13.93 9.82 -15.91
CA ASN A 311 12.63 10.24 -16.42
C ASN A 311 11.49 9.62 -15.58
N CYS A 312 11.18 10.24 -14.42
CA CYS A 312 10.15 9.77 -13.52
C CYS A 312 8.73 9.87 -14.11
N TYR A 313 8.48 10.80 -15.03
CA TYR A 313 7.17 10.94 -15.68
C TYR A 313 6.77 9.69 -16.45
N ARG A 314 7.68 9.19 -17.30
CA ARG A 314 7.44 7.95 -18.07
C ARG A 314 7.26 6.74 -17.15
N ASP A 315 8.04 6.66 -16.09
CA ASP A 315 7.98 5.56 -15.13
C ASP A 315 6.66 5.58 -14.36
N CYS A 316 6.22 6.75 -13.91
CA CYS A 316 4.95 6.92 -13.22
C CYS A 316 3.76 6.51 -14.09
N ILE A 317 3.71 6.96 -15.34
CA ILE A 317 2.63 6.59 -16.27
C ILE A 317 2.60 5.08 -16.48
N ALA A 318 3.76 4.46 -16.76
CA ALA A 318 3.84 3.01 -16.97
C ALA A 318 3.38 2.23 -15.73
N LEU A 319 3.79 2.65 -14.53
CA LEU A 319 3.39 2.03 -13.27
C LEU A 319 1.90 2.20 -12.99
N CYS A 320 1.33 3.37 -13.27
CA CYS A 320 -0.11 3.60 -13.11
C CYS A 320 -0.95 2.70 -14.01
N PHE A 321 -0.57 2.55 -15.28
CA PHE A 321 -1.26 1.63 -16.18
C PHE A 321 -1.07 0.17 -15.78
N LEU A 322 0.12 -0.21 -15.32
CA LEU A 322 0.39 -1.55 -14.81
C LEU A 322 -0.50 -1.87 -13.60
N ASN A 323 -0.60 -0.95 -12.64
CA ASN A 323 -1.41 -1.10 -11.43
C ASN A 323 -2.90 -1.26 -11.75
N SER A 324 -3.49 -0.34 -12.53
CA SER A 324 -4.91 -0.45 -12.92
C SER A 324 -5.18 -1.66 -13.81
N GLY A 325 -4.27 -1.99 -14.73
CA GLY A 325 -4.37 -3.19 -15.57
C GLY A 325 -4.40 -4.47 -14.74
N THR A 326 -3.58 -4.55 -13.70
CA THR A 326 -3.59 -5.70 -12.78
C THR A 326 -4.92 -5.81 -12.03
N SER A 327 -5.47 -4.69 -11.53
CA SER A 327 -6.78 -4.67 -10.88
C SER A 327 -7.89 -5.18 -11.82
N PHE A 328 -7.85 -4.72 -13.07
CA PHE A 328 -8.82 -5.12 -14.09
C PHE A 328 -8.76 -6.62 -14.40
N VAL A 329 -7.56 -7.17 -14.56
CA VAL A 329 -7.34 -8.61 -14.78
C VAL A 329 -7.76 -9.44 -13.57
N ALA A 330 -7.46 -8.99 -12.36
CA ALA A 330 -7.89 -9.64 -11.12
C ALA A 330 -9.43 -9.69 -11.01
N GLY A 331 -10.12 -8.64 -11.47
CA GLY A 331 -11.57 -8.61 -11.57
C GLY A 331 -12.11 -9.75 -12.43
N PHE A 332 -11.57 -9.99 -13.61
CA PHE A 332 -11.99 -11.12 -14.44
C PHE A 332 -11.84 -12.47 -13.72
N ALA A 333 -10.74 -12.67 -13.01
CA ALA A 333 -10.52 -13.91 -12.28
C ALA A 333 -11.59 -14.10 -11.18
N ILE A 334 -11.83 -13.09 -10.35
CA ILE A 334 -12.82 -13.16 -9.26
C ILE A 334 -14.24 -13.31 -9.80
N PHE A 335 -14.65 -12.48 -10.76
CA PHE A 335 -16.03 -12.52 -11.25
C PHE A 335 -16.34 -13.79 -12.02
N SER A 336 -15.36 -14.41 -12.69
CA SER A 336 -15.53 -15.75 -13.26
C SER A 336 -15.87 -16.79 -12.19
N ILE A 337 -15.18 -16.73 -11.04
CA ILE A 337 -15.43 -17.64 -9.91
C ILE A 337 -16.79 -17.36 -9.25
N LEU A 338 -17.14 -16.08 -9.07
CA LEU A 338 -18.46 -15.71 -8.53
C LEU A 338 -19.60 -16.16 -9.44
N GLY A 339 -19.44 -16.05 -10.77
CA GLY A 339 -20.40 -16.56 -11.73
C GLY A 339 -20.59 -18.06 -11.63
N PHE A 340 -19.51 -18.82 -11.45
CA PHE A 340 -19.56 -20.25 -11.19
C PHE A 340 -20.28 -20.56 -9.87
N MET A 341 -19.94 -19.86 -8.77
CA MET A 341 -20.60 -20.06 -7.48
C MET A 341 -22.09 -19.73 -7.54
N ALA A 342 -22.49 -18.69 -8.28
CA ALA A 342 -23.89 -18.33 -8.52
C ALA A 342 -24.65 -19.48 -9.21
N GLN A 343 -24.04 -20.06 -10.23
CA GLN A 343 -24.62 -21.19 -10.96
C GLN A 343 -24.74 -22.45 -10.09
N GLU A 344 -23.72 -22.74 -9.26
CA GLU A 344 -23.76 -23.87 -8.33
C GLU A 344 -24.86 -23.75 -7.28
N GLN A 345 -25.01 -22.53 -6.71
CA GLN A 345 -25.96 -22.28 -5.64
C GLN A 345 -27.37 -21.96 -6.16
N GLY A 346 -27.54 -21.70 -7.45
CA GLY A 346 -28.80 -21.32 -8.06
C GLY A 346 -29.33 -19.97 -7.61
N VAL A 347 -28.47 -19.04 -7.16
CA VAL A 347 -28.81 -17.72 -6.68
C VAL A 347 -28.23 -16.62 -7.60
N ALA A 348 -28.75 -15.40 -7.48
CA ALA A 348 -28.23 -14.27 -8.24
C ALA A 348 -26.79 -13.95 -7.82
N ILE A 349 -25.95 -13.50 -8.78
CA ILE A 349 -24.55 -13.15 -8.50
C ILE A 349 -24.43 -12.11 -7.40
N SER A 350 -25.38 -11.19 -7.29
CA SER A 350 -25.44 -10.16 -6.24
C SER A 350 -25.66 -10.70 -4.83
N GLU A 351 -26.00 -11.96 -4.67
CA GLU A 351 -26.33 -12.62 -3.40
C GLU A 351 -25.29 -13.70 -3.01
N VAL A 352 -24.41 -14.09 -3.93
CA VAL A 352 -23.48 -15.21 -3.77
C VAL A 352 -22.42 -14.95 -2.71
N ALA A 353 -21.97 -13.72 -2.58
CA ALA A 353 -20.85 -13.39 -1.72
C ALA A 353 -21.18 -12.23 -0.79
N GLU A 354 -20.71 -12.35 0.45
CA GLU A 354 -20.78 -11.26 1.41
C GLU A 354 -19.77 -10.16 1.09
N SER A 355 -20.16 -8.93 1.40
CA SER A 355 -19.32 -7.76 1.17
C SER A 355 -18.28 -7.64 2.29
N GLY A 356 -17.01 -7.55 1.96
CA GLY A 356 -15.95 -7.28 2.94
C GLY A 356 -14.63 -8.03 2.66
N PRO A 357 -13.71 -8.03 3.63
CA PRO A 357 -12.43 -8.74 3.52
C PRO A 357 -12.60 -10.26 3.35
N GLY A 358 -13.73 -10.81 3.74
CA GLY A 358 -14.08 -12.22 3.53
C GLY A 358 -14.14 -12.65 2.07
N LEU A 359 -14.43 -11.74 1.13
CA LEU A 359 -14.62 -12.13 -0.28
C LEU A 359 -13.40 -12.91 -0.84
N ALA A 360 -12.19 -12.44 -0.63
CA ALA A 360 -11.00 -13.14 -1.11
C ALA A 360 -10.75 -14.47 -0.36
N PHE A 361 -11.03 -14.50 0.94
CA PHE A 361 -10.87 -15.69 1.79
C PHE A 361 -12.03 -16.70 1.67
N ILE A 362 -13.07 -16.37 0.92
CA ILE A 362 -14.18 -17.25 0.58
C ILE A 362 -14.13 -17.66 -0.89
N ALA A 363 -14.10 -16.70 -1.82
CA ALA A 363 -14.18 -16.97 -3.25
C ALA A 363 -12.97 -17.76 -3.79
N TYR A 364 -11.75 -17.33 -3.49
CA TYR A 364 -10.56 -18.02 -4.00
C TYR A 364 -10.35 -19.42 -3.38
N PRO A 365 -10.48 -19.63 -2.05
CA PRO A 365 -10.45 -20.96 -1.47
C PRO A 365 -11.49 -21.89 -2.08
N ARG A 366 -12.69 -21.41 -2.38
CA ARG A 366 -13.71 -22.19 -3.07
C ARG A 366 -13.26 -22.63 -4.46
N ALA A 367 -12.69 -21.70 -5.23
CA ALA A 367 -12.16 -22.01 -6.57
C ALA A 367 -11.03 -23.04 -6.52
N VAL A 368 -10.16 -22.92 -5.53
CA VAL A 368 -8.99 -23.80 -5.37
C VAL A 368 -9.41 -25.24 -5.02
N VAL A 369 -10.44 -25.45 -4.20
CA VAL A 369 -10.98 -26.79 -3.89
C VAL A 369 -11.36 -27.57 -5.15
N MET A 370 -11.77 -26.88 -6.22
CA MET A 370 -12.19 -27.50 -7.48
C MET A 370 -11.02 -27.80 -8.45
N LEU A 371 -9.80 -27.43 -8.09
CA LEU A 371 -8.63 -27.72 -8.90
C LEU A 371 -8.09 -29.12 -8.60
N PRO A 372 -7.55 -29.84 -9.60
CA PRO A 372 -6.78 -31.05 -9.34
C PRO A 372 -5.55 -30.69 -8.50
N PHE A 373 -5.22 -31.52 -7.51
CA PHE A 373 -4.17 -31.22 -6.51
C PHE A 373 -4.45 -29.93 -5.70
N SER A 374 -5.69 -29.76 -5.25
CA SER A 374 -6.17 -28.58 -4.52
C SER A 374 -5.26 -28.09 -3.38
N PRO A 375 -4.61 -28.95 -2.53
CA PRO A 375 -3.70 -28.46 -1.50
C PRO A 375 -2.49 -27.71 -2.06
N LEU A 376 -1.92 -28.16 -3.17
CA LEU A 376 -0.79 -27.50 -3.82
C LEU A 376 -1.17 -26.10 -4.31
N TRP A 377 -2.32 -25.99 -4.95
CA TRP A 377 -2.82 -24.69 -5.44
C TRP A 377 -3.21 -23.76 -4.30
N ALA A 378 -3.76 -24.29 -3.21
CA ALA A 378 -4.01 -23.53 -1.99
C ALA A 378 -2.72 -22.94 -1.42
N CYS A 379 -1.67 -23.77 -1.28
CA CYS A 379 -0.36 -23.28 -0.83
C CYS A 379 0.17 -22.16 -1.73
N PHE A 380 0.16 -22.32 -3.04
CA PHE A 380 0.63 -21.28 -3.97
C PHE A 380 -0.22 -20.01 -3.90
N PHE A 381 -1.53 -20.14 -3.79
CA PHE A 381 -2.42 -19.00 -3.65
C PHE A 381 -2.12 -18.21 -2.36
N PHE A 382 -2.03 -18.87 -1.22
CA PHE A 382 -1.77 -18.17 0.04
C PHE A 382 -0.34 -17.65 0.14
N ILE A 383 0.64 -18.29 -0.48
CA ILE A 383 1.97 -17.72 -0.67
C ILE A 383 1.88 -16.40 -1.48
N MET A 384 1.10 -16.39 -2.56
CA MET A 384 0.86 -15.17 -3.34
C MET A 384 0.27 -14.06 -2.48
N VAL A 385 -0.77 -14.35 -1.70
CA VAL A 385 -1.42 -13.38 -0.81
C VAL A 385 -0.45 -12.82 0.23
N VAL A 386 0.38 -13.68 0.82
CA VAL A 386 1.43 -13.27 1.76
C VAL A 386 2.45 -12.36 1.07
N LEU A 387 2.92 -12.71 -0.13
CA LEU A 387 3.89 -11.89 -0.87
C LEU A 387 3.32 -10.53 -1.26
N LEU A 388 2.09 -10.49 -1.79
CA LEU A 388 1.39 -9.24 -2.09
C LEU A 388 1.21 -8.35 -0.86
N GLY A 389 0.95 -8.97 0.29
CA GLY A 389 0.80 -8.23 1.53
C GLY A 389 2.12 -7.73 2.10
N LEU A 390 3.22 -8.44 1.90
CA LEU A 390 4.54 -8.02 2.36
C LEU A 390 5.04 -6.78 1.60
N ASP A 391 4.78 -6.72 0.31
CA ASP A 391 5.20 -5.60 -0.54
C ASP A 391 4.36 -4.33 -0.30
N SER A 392 3.09 -4.51 0.05
CA SER A 392 2.10 -3.42 0.14
C SER A 392 1.75 -3.01 1.57
N GLN A 393 2.65 -3.06 2.53
CA GLN A 393 2.34 -2.69 3.93
C GLN A 393 2.04 -1.20 4.17
N ALA A 394 1.48 -0.53 3.21
CA ALA A 394 1.24 0.89 3.35
C ALA A 394 0.05 1.43 2.58
N THR A 395 -1.17 1.43 3.04
CA THR A 395 -2.12 2.43 2.49
C THR A 395 -3.49 2.51 3.16
N PHE A 396 -3.83 3.61 3.79
CA PHE A 396 -5.24 3.97 4.06
C PHE A 396 -5.39 5.46 4.38
N PHE A 397 -6.22 6.23 3.68
CA PHE A 397 -6.60 7.55 4.25
C PHE A 397 -7.88 8.25 3.76
N PHE A 398 -8.80 7.67 3.04
CA PHE A 398 -9.91 8.48 2.49
C PHE A 398 -11.33 8.19 3.00
N SER A 399 -11.50 7.50 4.14
CA SER A 399 -12.83 7.25 4.74
C SER A 399 -13.45 8.46 5.47
N LEU A 400 -12.80 9.64 5.43
CA LEU A 400 -13.08 10.74 6.36
C LEU A 400 -14.15 11.74 5.94
N ILE A 401 -14.54 11.77 4.67
CA ILE A 401 -15.34 12.89 4.15
C ILE A 401 -16.86 12.61 4.20
N LYS A 402 -17.30 11.36 4.21
CA LYS A 402 -18.71 11.05 4.35
C LYS A 402 -18.93 9.81 5.21
N TYR A 403 -19.30 10.06 6.47
CA TYR A 403 -19.62 9.04 7.42
C TYR A 403 -20.94 8.37 7.08
N THR A 404 -20.88 7.08 6.77
CA THR A 404 -22.00 6.15 6.89
C THR A 404 -21.70 5.20 8.02
N PRO A 405 -22.65 4.84 8.90
CA PRO A 405 -22.41 3.90 9.97
C PRO A 405 -21.79 2.63 9.41
N LEU A 406 -20.68 2.18 10.01
CA LEU A 406 -20.04 0.94 9.63
C LEU A 406 -20.98 -0.22 9.95
N THR A 407 -21.22 -1.09 8.97
CA THR A 407 -21.99 -2.32 9.15
C THR A 407 -21.13 -3.50 8.73
N TYR A 408 -21.14 -4.57 9.52
CA TYR A 408 -20.53 -5.84 9.14
C TYR A 408 -21.58 -6.76 8.55
N ASN A 409 -21.32 -7.30 7.35
CA ASN A 409 -22.21 -8.23 6.62
C ASN A 409 -23.66 -7.73 6.48
N LYS A 410 -23.87 -6.42 6.39
CA LYS A 410 -25.19 -5.77 6.33
C LYS A 410 -26.13 -6.09 7.51
N LYS A 411 -25.66 -6.81 8.53
CA LYS A 411 -26.45 -7.28 9.67
C LYS A 411 -26.09 -6.59 11.01
N TYR A 412 -24.80 -6.27 11.23
CA TYR A 412 -24.32 -5.67 12.47
C TYR A 412 -24.00 -4.18 12.28
N VAL A 413 -24.56 -3.32 13.13
CA VAL A 413 -24.27 -1.88 13.17
C VAL A 413 -23.36 -1.62 14.38
N TYR A 414 -22.22 -0.95 14.12
CA TYR A 414 -21.30 -0.61 15.20
C TYR A 414 -21.91 0.38 16.19
N PRO A 415 -21.64 0.24 17.51
CA PRO A 415 -22.09 1.20 18.51
C PRO A 415 -21.40 2.55 18.33
N TRP A 416 -22.06 3.63 18.79
CA TRP A 416 -21.59 5.02 18.63
C TRP A 416 -20.14 5.27 19.12
N TRP A 417 -19.69 4.56 20.17
CA TRP A 417 -18.32 4.69 20.67
C TRP A 417 -17.28 4.07 19.70
N GLY A 418 -17.63 3.04 18.96
CA GLY A 418 -16.77 2.47 17.91
C GLY A 418 -16.51 3.47 16.79
N ASP A 419 -17.55 4.20 16.39
CA ASP A 419 -17.44 5.29 15.43
C ASP A 419 -16.58 6.44 15.95
N THR A 420 -16.74 6.79 17.23
CA THR A 420 -15.93 7.83 17.89
C THR A 420 -14.44 7.46 17.89
N VAL A 421 -14.10 6.20 18.17
CA VAL A 421 -12.70 5.71 18.07
C VAL A 421 -12.16 5.85 16.65
N GLY A 422 -12.95 5.49 15.64
CA GLY A 422 -12.58 5.66 14.23
C GLY A 422 -12.27 7.12 13.89
N TRP A 423 -13.12 8.05 14.33
CA TRP A 423 -12.88 9.50 14.15
C TRP A 423 -11.64 10.01 14.87
N LEU A 424 -11.39 9.55 16.11
CA LEU A 424 -10.19 9.94 16.86
C LEU A 424 -8.90 9.46 16.17
N LEU A 425 -8.89 8.23 15.67
CA LEU A 425 -7.75 7.70 14.92
C LEU A 425 -7.50 8.51 13.64
N ALA A 426 -8.54 8.87 12.92
CA ALA A 426 -8.45 9.66 11.71
C ALA A 426 -7.96 11.08 12.00
N LEU A 427 -8.54 11.76 12.99
CA LEU A 427 -8.13 13.10 13.39
C LEU A 427 -6.68 13.15 13.89
N SER A 428 -6.16 12.06 14.46
CA SER A 428 -4.78 12.01 14.96
C SER A 428 -3.74 12.36 13.92
N SER A 429 -3.94 11.95 12.66
CA SER A 429 -3.04 12.30 11.55
C SER A 429 -3.28 13.72 11.03
N MET A 430 -4.54 14.15 10.91
CA MET A 430 -4.88 15.48 10.38
C MET A 430 -4.38 16.62 11.27
N VAL A 431 -4.44 16.42 12.59
CA VAL A 431 -4.02 17.41 13.58
C VAL A 431 -2.50 17.66 13.55
N CYS A 432 -1.70 16.72 13.04
CA CYS A 432 -0.26 16.90 12.93
C CYS A 432 0.13 18.13 12.09
N ILE A 433 -0.61 18.41 11.01
CA ILE A 433 -0.30 19.54 10.11
C ILE A 433 -0.51 20.89 10.80
N PRO A 434 -1.70 21.25 11.31
CA PRO A 434 -1.89 22.53 11.97
C PRO A 434 -1.06 22.67 13.26
N LEU A 435 -0.87 21.62 14.04
CA LEU A 435 0.00 21.65 15.22
C LEU A 435 1.44 21.98 14.82
N TRP A 436 1.95 21.39 13.75
CA TRP A 436 3.29 21.69 13.26
C TRP A 436 3.44 23.13 12.80
N ILE A 437 2.47 23.65 12.05
CA ILE A 437 2.43 25.06 11.63
C ILE A 437 2.48 25.99 12.84
N ILE A 438 1.63 25.75 13.83
CA ILE A 438 1.59 26.55 15.05
C ILE A 438 2.92 26.45 15.81
N TYR A 439 3.48 25.25 15.97
CA TYR A 439 4.75 25.02 16.62
C TYR A 439 5.89 25.80 15.93
N LYS A 440 6.04 25.67 14.62
CA LYS A 440 7.09 26.36 13.84
C LYS A 440 6.93 27.86 13.90
N LEU A 441 5.72 28.40 13.72
CA LEU A 441 5.46 29.84 13.84
C LEU A 441 5.72 30.40 15.25
N SER A 442 5.55 29.59 16.30
CA SER A 442 5.83 30.01 17.68
C SER A 442 7.31 29.94 18.05
N THR A 443 8.07 29.04 17.42
CA THR A 443 9.48 28.77 17.78
C THR A 443 10.45 29.77 17.14
N ILE A 444 10.16 30.28 15.96
CA ILE A 444 11.02 31.21 15.22
C ILE A 444 10.82 32.63 15.76
N LYS A 445 11.92 33.39 15.91
CA LYS A 445 11.91 34.77 16.37
C LYS A 445 11.74 35.72 15.17
N GLY A 446 10.95 36.78 15.34
CA GLY A 446 10.69 37.80 14.31
C GLY A 446 9.21 38.16 14.21
N SER A 447 8.82 39.04 13.29
CA SER A 447 7.43 39.36 13.00
C SER A 447 6.73 38.16 12.34
N LEU A 448 5.40 38.05 12.43
CA LEU A 448 4.65 36.93 11.81
C LEU A 448 4.89 36.82 10.30
N ARG A 449 5.05 37.97 9.61
CA ARG A 449 5.34 38.03 8.16
C ARG A 449 6.73 37.46 7.84
N GLU A 450 7.74 37.82 8.63
CA GLU A 450 9.11 37.32 8.45
C GLU A 450 9.21 35.84 8.75
N ARG A 451 8.56 35.36 9.82
CA ARG A 451 8.49 33.94 10.18
C ARG A 451 7.86 33.11 9.05
N PHE A 452 6.74 33.60 8.52
CA PHE A 452 6.06 32.94 7.41
C PHE A 452 6.94 32.85 6.16
N HIS A 453 7.59 33.99 5.80
CA HIS A 453 8.49 34.06 4.65
C HIS A 453 9.68 33.08 4.78
N GLN A 454 10.33 33.02 5.95
CA GLN A 454 11.42 32.12 6.22
C GLN A 454 11.00 30.62 6.14
N LEU A 455 9.77 30.31 6.56
CA LEU A 455 9.26 28.93 6.57
C LEU A 455 8.72 28.45 5.22
N VAL A 456 8.42 29.36 4.29
CA VAL A 456 7.93 29.01 2.96
C VAL A 456 9.06 28.92 1.94
N CYS A 457 10.22 29.54 2.20
CA CYS A 457 11.35 29.49 1.28
C CYS A 457 12.01 28.11 1.29
N PRO A 458 12.31 27.52 0.10
CA PRO A 458 13.04 26.28 -0.04
C PRO A 458 14.49 26.41 0.43
N ASP A 459 15.11 25.28 0.77
CA ASP A 459 16.52 25.20 1.14
C ASP A 459 17.43 25.57 -0.04
N GLU A 460 18.49 26.34 0.20
CA GLU A 460 19.43 26.81 -0.83
C GLU A 460 20.22 25.68 -1.50
N ASP A 461 20.35 24.54 -0.81
CA ASP A 461 21.07 23.35 -1.30
C ASP A 461 20.26 22.48 -2.28
N LEU A 462 19.03 22.86 -2.62
CA LEU A 462 18.24 22.12 -3.59
C LEU A 462 18.77 22.34 -5.01
N PRO A 463 18.74 21.33 -5.90
CA PRO A 463 19.19 21.45 -7.27
C PRO A 463 18.39 22.54 -8.00
N GLN A 464 18.97 23.70 -8.18
CA GLN A 464 18.35 24.77 -8.94
C GLN A 464 18.39 24.47 -10.44
N LYS A 465 17.35 24.85 -11.16
CA LYS A 465 17.26 24.70 -12.60
C LYS A 465 18.40 25.48 -13.26
N MET A 466 19.43 24.82 -13.78
CA MET A 466 20.43 25.49 -14.61
C MET A 466 19.77 26.00 -15.88
N CYS A 467 19.65 27.31 -16.02
CA CYS A 467 19.46 27.91 -17.34
C CYS A 467 20.76 27.72 -18.15
N PRO A 468 20.70 27.27 -19.40
CA PRO A 468 21.90 27.15 -20.23
C PRO A 468 22.60 28.51 -20.34
N GLY A 469 23.77 28.64 -19.67
CA GLY A 469 24.56 29.89 -19.72
C GLY A 469 24.89 30.53 -18.37
N GLN A 470 24.37 30.05 -17.25
CA GLN A 470 24.77 30.58 -15.92
C GLN A 470 25.89 29.71 -15.33
N GLN A 471 27.07 30.33 -15.17
CA GLN A 471 28.14 29.78 -14.34
C GLN A 471 27.77 29.89 -12.86
N PHE A 472 28.10 28.87 -12.06
CA PHE A 472 27.92 28.91 -10.61
C PHE A 472 28.53 30.18 -10.00
N PRO A 473 27.80 30.95 -9.19
CA PRO A 473 28.44 31.90 -8.31
C PRO A 473 29.27 31.08 -7.31
N ALA A 474 30.55 31.43 -7.16
CA ALA A 474 31.44 30.83 -6.19
C ALA A 474 30.80 30.90 -4.78
N PRO A 475 31.02 29.89 -3.90
CA PRO A 475 30.42 29.90 -2.56
C PRO A 475 30.86 31.17 -1.84
N ARG A 476 29.97 32.09 -1.59
CA ARG A 476 30.22 33.29 -0.79
C ARG A 476 30.35 32.87 0.67
N THR A 477 31.59 32.81 1.12
CA THR A 477 31.93 32.80 2.54
C THR A 477 31.32 34.02 3.20
N GLY A 478 30.55 33.76 4.21
CA GLY A 478 29.88 34.56 5.19
C GLY A 478 30.03 36.06 5.24
N LEU A 479 28.96 36.67 5.67
CA LEU A 479 28.81 38.01 6.24
C LEU A 479 28.65 39.12 5.20
N LEU A 480 27.53 39.83 5.32
CA LEU A 480 27.08 41.05 4.61
C LEU A 480 26.24 40.77 3.35
N MET A 481 24.93 40.79 3.55
CA MET A 481 23.98 41.59 2.76
C MET A 481 22.54 41.34 3.21
N LEU A 482 22.10 42.20 4.12
CA LEU A 482 20.69 42.37 4.49
C LEU A 482 20.00 43.46 3.68
N THR A 483 20.53 43.86 2.50
CA THR A 483 20.03 45.06 1.79
C THR A 483 19.67 44.88 0.32
N GLU A 484 19.64 43.64 -0.24
CA GLU A 484 19.27 43.46 -1.67
C GLU A 484 18.25 42.33 -1.93
N LEU A 485 17.31 42.11 -1.04
CA LEU A 485 16.28 41.04 -1.19
C LEU A 485 14.88 41.59 -1.48
N ASP A 486 14.75 42.79 -2.02
CA ASP A 486 13.44 43.42 -2.33
C ASP A 486 12.99 43.29 -3.79
N SER A 487 13.64 42.51 -4.67
CA SER A 487 13.22 42.50 -6.09
C SER A 487 13.04 41.17 -6.78
N HIS A 488 13.29 40.00 -6.14
CA HIS A 488 13.08 38.70 -6.79
C HIS A 488 12.67 37.60 -5.78
N CYS A 489 11.43 37.61 -5.33
CA CYS A 489 10.62 36.46 -4.94
C CYS A 489 9.20 36.66 -5.42
#